data_1791f0f5cdc6310d7a1819fec4d89910
#
_entry.id   1791f0f5cdc6310d7a1819fec4d89910
#
_cell.length_a   1.000
_cell.length_b   1.000
_cell.length_c   1.000
_cell.angle_alpha   90.00
_cell.angle_beta   90.00
_cell.angle_gamma   90.00
#
_symmetry.space_group_name_H-M   'P 1'
#
loop_
_entity.id
_entity.type
_entity.pdbx_description
1 polymer ?
#
loop_
_entity_poly.entity_id
_entity_poly.type
_entity_poly.pdbx_seq_one_letter_code
_entity_poly.pdbx_strand_id
1 'polypeptide(L)'
;MSVFKNLLKYLFILITITGVSACNDQKEVGKTEQIRPVKSIVVGESVSGPRWTFPGKVQAFEKVDLSFQVSGQLKMLNVLAGQSVKKGEVLAKLDQRNYAAEVKAAQAELDRSSAEFSRMEPLLEKQLVSQSEYDQKKAQRDIAEANLDQAQKALEDTELTAPFSGVIAGRFVENFEDITAKQAILSLQNPNTLEVTINIPENRIVAIENQRDQIQAFAKTSNEPDKKYALDLREYSSEVDPVTQTFEVILNLTKNETDKIFAGMSVEVLLETDDKTAQSYWIPESAVIANIDNLQESKVWVLTQIDNELWQAQSRVVEAKELSKENIEIISGLNKGERIVTAGANYLHEGDKVKLYVGDTL
;
A
#
# COMPACT_ATOMS: atom_id res chain seq x y z
N MET A 1 -93.60 55.57 -2.41
CA MET A 1 -92.52 54.98 -1.64
C MET A 1 -91.67 53.99 -2.44
N SER A 2 -91.93 53.86 -3.72
CA SER A 2 -91.24 52.88 -4.62
C SER A 2 -90.12 53.52 -5.51
N VAL A 3 -90.28 54.82 -5.85
CA VAL A 3 -89.34 55.52 -6.79
C VAL A 3 -88.03 55.91 -6.14
N PHE A 4 -88.02 56.12 -4.82
CA PHE A 4 -86.80 56.53 -4.09
C PHE A 4 -85.82 55.35 -3.85
N LYS A 5 -86.31 54.13 -3.82
CA LYS A 5 -85.46 52.90 -3.66
C LYS A 5 -84.64 52.53 -4.92
N ASN A 6 -85.18 52.84 -6.07
CA ASN A 6 -84.52 52.58 -7.35
C ASN A 6 -83.45 53.64 -7.70
N LEU A 7 -83.68 54.89 -7.31
CA LEU A 7 -82.70 55.98 -7.53
C LEU A 7 -81.36 55.74 -6.69
N LEU A 8 -81.55 55.20 -5.48
CA LEU A 8 -80.39 54.88 -4.60
C LEU A 8 -79.56 53.67 -5.09
N LYS A 9 -80.17 52.71 -5.82
CA LYS A 9 -79.48 51.59 -6.44
C LYS A 9 -78.64 52.01 -7.64
N TYR A 10 -79.09 52.93 -8.44
CA TYR A 10 -78.38 53.44 -9.61
C TYR A 10 -77.27 54.39 -9.22
N LEU A 11 -77.41 55.13 -8.11
CA LEU A 11 -76.33 55.96 -7.54
C LEU A 11 -75.22 55.12 -6.98
N PHE A 12 -75.50 53.94 -6.38
CA PHE A 12 -74.49 53.01 -5.86
C PHE A 12 -73.75 52.22 -6.96
N ILE A 13 -74.43 51.98 -8.11
CA ILE A 13 -73.82 51.33 -9.29
C ILE A 13 -72.94 52.32 -10.06
N LEU A 14 -73.20 53.60 -10.05
CA LEU A 14 -72.41 54.60 -10.73
C LEU A 14 -71.14 54.96 -9.98
N ILE A 15 -71.08 54.80 -8.64
CA ILE A 15 -69.90 55.03 -7.81
C ILE A 15 -68.89 53.84 -7.88
N THR A 16 -69.35 52.63 -8.24
CA THR A 16 -68.52 51.46 -8.41
C THR A 16 -67.79 51.37 -9.75
N ILE A 17 -68.17 52.16 -10.77
CA ILE A 17 -67.54 52.12 -12.11
C ILE A 17 -66.35 53.10 -12.24
N THR A 18 -66.25 54.12 -11.39
CA THR A 18 -65.20 55.13 -11.45
C THR A 18 -63.97 54.79 -10.62
N GLY A 19 -63.93 53.62 -9.90
CA GLY A 19 -62.81 53.18 -9.04
C GLY A 19 -61.77 52.25 -9.66
N VAL A 20 -61.86 51.86 -10.95
CA VAL A 20 -61.00 50.80 -11.56
C VAL A 20 -59.95 51.36 -12.58
N SER A 21 -59.86 52.68 -12.76
CA SER A 21 -58.96 53.25 -13.75
C SER A 21 -57.67 53.88 -13.19
N ALA A 22 -57.23 53.54 -11.98
CA ALA A 22 -56.00 54.06 -11.42
C ALA A 22 -55.25 52.91 -10.75
N CYS A 23 -54.44 52.19 -11.51
CA CYS A 23 -53.19 51.53 -11.17
C CYS A 23 -52.79 50.55 -12.29
N ASN A 24 -52.24 51.04 -13.37
CA ASN A 24 -51.41 50.25 -14.26
C ASN A 24 -50.17 51.04 -14.63
N ASP A 25 -49.40 51.42 -13.57
CA ASP A 25 -48.01 51.76 -13.71
C ASP A 25 -47.24 50.51 -13.27
N GLN A 26 -47.21 49.48 -14.15
CA GLN A 26 -46.15 48.46 -14.08
C GLN A 26 -44.83 49.16 -14.43
N LYS A 27 -44.23 49.79 -13.41
CA LYS A 27 -42.77 49.87 -13.42
C LYS A 27 -42.25 48.46 -13.60
N GLU A 28 -41.68 48.17 -14.74
CA GLU A 28 -40.73 47.07 -14.88
C GLU A 28 -39.74 47.21 -13.72
N VAL A 29 -39.92 46.41 -12.67
CA VAL A 29 -38.89 46.19 -11.66
C VAL A 29 -37.75 45.59 -12.44
N GLY A 30 -36.82 46.43 -12.82
CA GLY A 30 -35.58 45.98 -13.42
C GLY A 30 -35.06 44.85 -12.54
N LYS A 31 -34.97 43.66 -13.11
CA LYS A 31 -34.36 42.49 -12.46
C LYS A 31 -32.99 42.94 -11.98
N THR A 32 -32.91 43.31 -10.70
CA THR A 32 -31.61 43.62 -10.09
C THR A 32 -30.79 42.35 -10.23
N GLU A 33 -29.84 42.36 -11.13
CA GLU A 33 -28.91 41.26 -11.36
C GLU A 33 -28.24 40.98 -10.02
N GLN A 34 -28.72 40.00 -9.28
CA GLN A 34 -28.12 39.59 -7.99
C GLN A 34 -26.88 38.84 -8.32
N ILE A 35 -25.72 39.54 -8.24
CA ILE A 35 -24.41 38.90 -8.37
C ILE A 35 -24.21 37.97 -7.15
N ARG A 36 -24.21 36.67 -7.39
CA ARG A 36 -24.07 35.65 -6.34
C ARG A 36 -22.62 35.18 -6.22
N PRO A 37 -22.09 35.00 -5.00
CA PRO A 37 -20.81 34.37 -4.83
C PRO A 37 -20.92 32.86 -5.07
N VAL A 38 -19.99 32.30 -5.84
CA VAL A 38 -19.90 30.85 -6.12
C VAL A 38 -18.50 30.34 -5.79
N LYS A 39 -18.40 29.11 -5.27
CA LYS A 39 -17.11 28.42 -5.19
C LYS A 39 -16.80 27.79 -6.54
N SER A 40 -15.54 27.82 -6.93
CA SER A 40 -15.09 27.28 -8.21
C SER A 40 -13.72 26.63 -8.09
N ILE A 41 -13.43 25.73 -9.01
CA ILE A 41 -12.12 25.10 -9.21
C ILE A 41 -11.67 25.29 -10.65
N VAL A 42 -10.37 25.13 -10.88
CA VAL A 42 -9.79 25.07 -12.23
C VAL A 42 -9.63 23.60 -12.61
N VAL A 43 -10.17 23.23 -13.77
CA VAL A 43 -10.12 21.87 -14.29
C VAL A 43 -8.66 21.47 -14.55
N GLY A 44 -8.25 20.32 -13.98
CA GLY A 44 -6.89 19.78 -14.13
C GLY A 44 -5.84 20.32 -13.16
N GLU A 45 -6.21 21.18 -12.21
CA GLU A 45 -5.29 21.67 -11.16
C GLU A 45 -5.52 21.03 -9.78
N SER A 46 -6.73 20.54 -9.49
CA SER A 46 -7.13 20.27 -8.11
C SER A 46 -7.61 18.83 -7.81
N VAL A 47 -7.85 17.99 -8.79
CA VAL A 47 -8.37 16.64 -8.54
C VAL A 47 -7.56 15.61 -9.32
N SER A 48 -6.81 14.82 -8.57
CA SER A 48 -6.10 13.65 -9.11
C SER A 48 -7.11 12.53 -9.40
N GLY A 49 -6.79 11.64 -10.34
CA GLY A 49 -7.55 10.43 -10.62
C GLY A 49 -7.80 9.54 -9.41
N PRO A 50 -8.36 8.35 -9.57
CA PRO A 50 -8.71 7.48 -8.45
C PRO A 50 -7.50 7.26 -7.55
N ARG A 51 -7.73 7.51 -6.28
CA ARG A 51 -6.73 7.32 -5.23
C ARG A 51 -7.24 6.27 -4.28
N TRP A 52 -6.51 5.18 -4.18
CA TRP A 52 -6.80 4.14 -3.18
C TRP A 52 -5.76 4.23 -2.07
N THR A 53 -6.25 4.10 -0.86
CA THR A 53 -5.43 4.14 0.34
C THR A 53 -5.61 2.84 1.12
N PHE A 54 -4.49 2.20 1.46
CA PHE A 54 -4.48 0.95 2.21
C PHE A 54 -3.53 1.06 3.39
N PRO A 55 -3.88 0.51 4.56
CA PRO A 55 -2.91 0.34 5.63
C PRO A 55 -1.86 -0.70 5.21
N GLY A 56 -0.60 -0.38 5.44
CA GLY A 56 0.52 -1.27 5.15
C GLY A 56 1.44 -1.45 6.35
N LYS A 57 2.20 -2.54 6.34
CA LYS A 57 3.21 -2.84 7.34
C LYS A 57 4.57 -2.96 6.68
N VAL A 58 5.54 -2.20 7.19
CA VAL A 58 6.93 -2.29 6.75
C VAL A 58 7.58 -3.53 7.35
N GLN A 59 8.23 -4.32 6.52
CA GLN A 59 8.97 -5.52 6.92
C GLN A 59 10.36 -5.49 6.30
N ALA A 60 11.31 -6.21 6.90
CA ALA A 60 12.58 -6.47 6.26
C ALA A 60 12.41 -7.61 5.27
N PHE A 61 12.85 -7.42 4.03
CA PHE A 61 12.83 -8.46 3.00
C PHE A 61 13.63 -9.69 3.41
N GLU A 62 14.85 -9.47 3.89
CA GLU A 62 15.70 -10.53 4.47
C GLU A 62 15.50 -10.54 5.97
N LYS A 63 14.71 -11.47 6.46
CA LYS A 63 14.52 -11.75 7.89
C LYS A 63 14.55 -13.26 8.11
N VAL A 64 15.30 -13.70 9.12
CA VAL A 64 15.42 -15.12 9.49
C VAL A 64 15.54 -15.27 11.00
N ASP A 65 14.81 -16.25 11.53
CA ASP A 65 15.02 -16.69 12.92
C ASP A 65 16.04 -17.79 12.91
N LEU A 66 17.20 -17.52 13.56
CA LEU A 66 18.34 -18.41 13.63
C LEU A 66 18.15 -19.41 14.77
N SER A 67 18.46 -20.67 14.50
CA SER A 67 18.37 -21.78 15.46
C SER A 67 19.52 -22.75 15.28
N PHE A 68 19.88 -23.45 16.36
CA PHE A 68 20.82 -24.56 16.27
C PHE A 68 20.17 -25.80 15.66
N GLN A 69 20.93 -26.59 14.90
CA GLN A 69 20.43 -27.86 14.35
C GLN A 69 20.57 -29.00 15.36
N VAL A 70 21.34 -28.78 16.42
CA VAL A 70 21.64 -29.76 17.51
C VAL A 70 21.26 -29.16 18.87
N SER A 71 21.00 -30.01 19.86
CA SER A 71 20.63 -29.60 21.21
C SER A 71 21.88 -29.46 22.10
N GLY A 72 21.79 -28.61 23.13
CA GLY A 72 22.88 -28.46 24.10
C GLY A 72 22.73 -27.21 24.96
N GLN A 73 23.59 -27.07 25.95
CA GLN A 73 23.60 -25.88 26.80
C GLN A 73 24.26 -24.72 26.05
N LEU A 74 23.62 -23.56 26.05
CA LEU A 74 24.14 -22.32 25.46
C LEU A 74 25.29 -21.79 26.33
N LYS A 75 26.51 -21.87 25.81
CA LYS A 75 27.70 -21.44 26.52
C LYS A 75 28.04 -19.97 26.30
N MET A 76 27.73 -19.46 25.09
CA MET A 76 28.10 -18.12 24.68
C MET A 76 27.07 -17.55 23.72
N LEU A 77 26.55 -16.37 24.05
CA LEU A 77 25.67 -15.54 23.21
C LEU A 77 26.23 -14.12 23.27
N ASN A 78 27.03 -13.72 22.30
CA ASN A 78 27.82 -12.50 22.34
C ASN A 78 27.20 -11.31 21.63
N VAL A 79 25.95 -11.40 21.28
CA VAL A 79 25.26 -10.35 20.51
C VAL A 79 24.06 -9.78 21.26
N LEU A 80 23.81 -8.49 21.03
CA LEU A 80 22.67 -7.76 21.59
C LEU A 80 21.66 -7.40 20.52
N ALA A 81 20.41 -7.25 20.91
CA ALA A 81 19.39 -6.69 20.01
C ALA A 81 19.80 -5.28 19.56
N GLY A 82 19.65 -4.97 18.27
CA GLY A 82 20.10 -3.74 17.65
C GLY A 82 21.57 -3.76 17.17
N GLN A 83 22.35 -4.79 17.50
CA GLN A 83 23.74 -4.90 17.07
C GLN A 83 23.84 -5.31 15.60
N SER A 84 24.72 -4.64 14.84
CA SER A 84 25.09 -5.03 13.47
C SER A 84 26.08 -6.16 13.49
N VAL A 85 25.88 -7.14 12.61
CA VAL A 85 26.72 -8.33 12.43
C VAL A 85 27.05 -8.54 10.95
N LYS A 86 28.17 -9.21 10.68
CA LYS A 86 28.61 -9.54 9.32
C LYS A 86 28.30 -11.01 8.99
N LYS A 87 28.11 -11.28 7.70
CA LYS A 87 27.97 -12.65 7.20
C LYS A 87 29.16 -13.53 7.69
N GLY A 88 28.85 -14.72 8.23
CA GLY A 88 29.78 -15.66 8.75
C GLY A 88 30.29 -15.36 10.18
N GLU A 89 29.87 -14.27 10.80
CA GLU A 89 30.17 -13.96 12.20
C GLU A 89 29.52 -14.96 13.14
N VAL A 90 30.27 -15.45 14.14
CA VAL A 90 29.76 -16.39 15.14
C VAL A 90 28.96 -15.62 16.19
N LEU A 91 27.65 -15.89 16.26
CA LEU A 91 26.72 -15.21 17.13
C LEU A 91 26.50 -15.87 18.47
N ALA A 92 26.52 -17.24 18.46
CA ALA A 92 26.33 -18.05 19.64
C ALA A 92 27.03 -19.40 19.52
N LYS A 93 27.34 -20.02 20.66
CA LYS A 93 27.94 -21.35 20.73
C LYS A 93 27.34 -22.19 21.85
N LEU A 94 27.06 -23.45 21.55
CA LEU A 94 26.73 -24.47 22.54
C LEU A 94 27.99 -25.02 23.22
N ASP A 95 27.81 -25.80 24.28
CA ASP A 95 28.91 -26.57 24.88
C ASP A 95 29.33 -27.71 23.93
N GLN A 96 30.52 -27.59 23.39
CA GLN A 96 31.09 -28.45 22.36
C GLN A 96 31.75 -29.72 22.88
N ARG A 97 31.92 -29.87 24.21
CA ARG A 97 32.77 -30.93 24.79
C ARG A 97 32.37 -32.33 24.34
N ASN A 98 31.08 -32.66 24.38
CA ASN A 98 30.57 -33.96 23.96
C ASN A 98 30.72 -34.17 22.46
N TYR A 99 30.36 -33.19 21.63
CA TYR A 99 30.49 -33.22 20.17
C TYR A 99 31.96 -33.39 19.74
N ALA A 100 32.90 -32.68 20.38
CA ALA A 100 34.32 -32.80 20.10
C ALA A 100 34.87 -34.20 20.52
N ALA A 101 34.30 -34.81 21.58
CA ALA A 101 34.65 -36.19 21.97
C ALA A 101 34.13 -37.22 20.94
N GLU A 102 32.94 -37.03 20.40
CA GLU A 102 32.36 -37.87 19.33
C GLU A 102 33.18 -37.79 18.05
N VAL A 103 33.61 -36.60 17.62
CA VAL A 103 34.54 -36.44 16.47
C VAL A 103 35.82 -37.24 16.69
N LYS A 104 36.44 -37.13 17.89
CA LYS A 104 37.68 -37.90 18.21
C LYS A 104 37.44 -39.40 18.16
N ALA A 105 36.32 -39.88 18.65
CA ALA A 105 36.00 -41.31 18.63
C ALA A 105 35.76 -41.83 17.19
N ALA A 106 35.01 -41.05 16.37
CA ALA A 106 34.77 -41.38 14.96
C ALA A 106 36.08 -41.34 14.14
N GLN A 107 36.98 -40.38 14.40
CA GLN A 107 38.29 -40.30 13.77
C GLN A 107 39.14 -41.56 14.08
N ALA A 108 39.18 -41.98 15.35
CA ALA A 108 39.95 -43.16 15.74
C ALA A 108 39.41 -44.45 15.06
N GLU A 109 38.11 -44.55 14.87
CA GLU A 109 37.47 -45.68 14.16
C GLU A 109 37.77 -45.65 12.65
N LEU A 110 37.77 -44.45 12.02
CA LEU A 110 38.21 -44.29 10.63
C LEU A 110 39.69 -44.66 10.46
N ASP A 111 40.57 -44.22 11.36
CA ASP A 111 41.98 -44.53 11.31
C ASP A 111 42.21 -46.05 11.41
N ARG A 112 41.49 -46.72 12.33
CA ARG A 112 41.55 -48.20 12.50
C ARG A 112 41.08 -48.91 11.23
N SER A 113 39.89 -48.59 10.72
CA SER A 113 39.29 -49.23 9.55
C SER A 113 40.09 -48.97 8.27
N SER A 114 40.62 -47.75 8.11
CA SER A 114 41.49 -47.37 7.00
C SER A 114 42.79 -48.16 7.01
N ALA A 115 43.44 -48.35 8.20
CA ALA A 115 44.64 -49.17 8.35
C ALA A 115 44.35 -50.67 8.08
N GLU A 116 43.15 -51.17 8.42
CA GLU A 116 42.74 -52.53 8.06
C GLU A 116 42.53 -52.66 6.55
N PHE A 117 41.82 -51.74 5.94
CA PHE A 117 41.59 -51.75 4.50
C PHE A 117 42.89 -51.65 3.68
N SER A 118 43.79 -50.71 4.03
CA SER A 118 45.05 -50.53 3.31
C SER A 118 45.96 -51.80 3.33
N ARG A 119 45.80 -52.67 4.33
CA ARG A 119 46.52 -53.99 4.35
C ARG A 119 45.88 -55.02 3.40
N MET A 120 44.60 -54.84 3.01
CA MET A 120 43.92 -55.76 2.11
C MET A 120 44.33 -55.62 0.66
N GLU A 121 44.62 -54.38 0.22
CA GLU A 121 44.95 -54.10 -1.19
C GLU A 121 46.13 -54.95 -1.69
N PRO A 122 47.33 -54.99 -1.05
CA PRO A 122 48.43 -55.79 -1.47
C PRO A 122 48.20 -57.31 -1.30
N LEU A 123 47.24 -57.71 -0.40
CA LEU A 123 46.91 -59.11 -0.21
C LEU A 123 45.97 -59.61 -1.34
N LEU A 124 45.05 -58.74 -1.80
CA LEU A 124 44.20 -59.04 -2.94
C LEU A 124 45.00 -59.18 -4.22
N GLU A 125 45.96 -58.27 -4.47
CA GLU A 125 46.89 -58.39 -5.63
C GLU A 125 47.66 -59.69 -5.67
N LYS A 126 48.03 -60.22 -4.48
CA LYS A 126 48.71 -61.54 -4.32
C LYS A 126 47.73 -62.72 -4.27
N GLN A 127 46.42 -62.50 -4.46
CA GLN A 127 45.37 -63.51 -4.36
C GLN A 127 45.32 -64.25 -3.00
N LEU A 128 45.78 -63.60 -1.91
CA LEU A 128 45.81 -64.18 -0.55
C LEU A 128 44.52 -63.93 0.23
N VAL A 129 43.61 -63.11 -0.30
CA VAL A 129 42.29 -62.79 0.26
C VAL A 129 41.23 -62.83 -0.87
N SER A 130 39.94 -63.04 -0.51
CA SER A 130 38.87 -63.04 -1.46
C SER A 130 38.43 -61.59 -1.80
N GLN A 131 37.84 -61.38 -2.99
CA GLN A 131 37.19 -60.11 -3.36
C GLN A 131 36.15 -59.69 -2.32
N SER A 132 35.39 -60.62 -1.79
CA SER A 132 34.35 -60.37 -0.78
C SER A 132 34.96 -59.79 0.53
N GLU A 133 36.09 -60.31 0.99
CA GLU A 133 36.78 -59.77 2.19
C GLU A 133 37.33 -58.39 1.97
N TYR A 134 37.85 -58.11 0.79
CA TYR A 134 38.29 -56.75 0.38
C TYR A 134 37.15 -55.80 0.39
N ASP A 135 36.01 -56.15 -0.31
CA ASP A 135 34.84 -55.33 -0.40
C ASP A 135 34.19 -55.07 0.98
N GLN A 136 34.22 -56.05 1.88
CA GLN A 136 33.78 -55.88 3.26
C GLN A 136 34.62 -54.90 4.05
N LYS A 137 35.96 -54.93 3.93
CA LYS A 137 36.84 -53.99 4.61
C LYS A 137 36.72 -52.59 4.04
N LYS A 138 36.53 -52.49 2.72
CA LYS A 138 36.21 -51.20 2.05
C LYS A 138 34.95 -50.61 2.61
N ALA A 139 33.87 -51.39 2.66
CA ALA A 139 32.56 -50.91 3.19
C ALA A 139 32.68 -50.49 4.67
N GLN A 140 33.47 -51.18 5.50
CA GLN A 140 33.70 -50.77 6.89
C GLN A 140 34.43 -49.41 6.99
N ARG A 141 35.45 -49.17 6.14
CA ARG A 141 36.13 -47.85 6.07
C ARG A 141 35.16 -46.75 5.61
N ASP A 142 34.38 -47.00 4.56
CA ASP A 142 33.44 -46.01 4.00
C ASP A 142 32.33 -45.64 5.02
N ILE A 143 31.87 -46.63 5.82
CA ILE A 143 30.94 -46.37 6.94
C ILE A 143 31.57 -45.52 8.04
N ALA A 144 32.85 -45.83 8.40
CA ALA A 144 33.57 -45.05 9.43
C ALA A 144 33.85 -43.62 8.96
N GLU A 145 34.12 -43.39 7.67
CA GLU A 145 34.29 -42.08 7.06
C GLU A 145 32.96 -41.27 7.14
N ALA A 146 31.82 -41.85 6.75
CA ALA A 146 30.52 -41.22 6.85
C ALA A 146 30.13 -40.87 8.30
N ASN A 147 30.50 -41.73 9.27
CA ASN A 147 30.27 -41.44 10.70
C ASN A 147 31.12 -40.27 11.20
N LEU A 148 32.37 -40.15 10.73
CA LEU A 148 33.21 -39.00 11.03
C LEU A 148 32.63 -37.69 10.47
N ASP A 149 32.20 -37.70 9.20
CA ASP A 149 31.59 -36.55 8.57
C ASP A 149 30.31 -36.10 9.34
N GLN A 150 29.49 -37.06 9.77
CA GLN A 150 28.31 -36.77 10.60
C GLN A 150 28.69 -36.14 11.95
N ALA A 151 29.71 -36.68 12.64
CA ALA A 151 30.17 -36.14 13.92
C ALA A 151 30.78 -34.73 13.75
N GLN A 152 31.54 -34.50 12.68
CA GLN A 152 32.09 -33.17 12.34
C GLN A 152 30.98 -32.16 12.07
N LYS A 153 29.99 -32.56 11.29
CA LYS A 153 28.81 -31.70 11.00
C LYS A 153 28.05 -31.36 12.28
N ALA A 154 27.85 -32.31 13.18
CA ALA A 154 27.18 -32.07 14.46
C ALA A 154 28.00 -31.09 15.34
N LEU A 155 29.32 -31.16 15.31
CA LEU A 155 30.18 -30.21 16.00
C LEU A 155 30.11 -28.80 15.37
N GLU A 156 30.13 -28.68 14.04
CA GLU A 156 29.93 -27.41 13.35
C GLU A 156 28.59 -26.79 13.71
N ASP A 157 27.50 -27.59 13.75
CA ASP A 157 26.13 -27.15 14.06
C ASP A 157 25.97 -26.67 15.52
N THR A 158 27.00 -26.81 16.38
CA THR A 158 27.07 -26.17 17.70
C THR A 158 27.47 -24.71 17.65
N GLU A 159 27.87 -24.19 16.49
CA GLU A 159 28.19 -22.77 16.27
C GLU A 159 27.08 -22.14 15.41
N LEU A 160 26.45 -21.10 15.93
CA LEU A 160 25.43 -20.34 15.20
C LEU A 160 26.09 -19.13 14.53
N THR A 161 26.07 -19.11 13.20
CA THR A 161 26.71 -18.05 12.41
C THR A 161 25.65 -17.25 11.64
N ALA A 162 25.94 -15.98 11.34
CA ALA A 162 25.11 -15.12 10.54
C ALA A 162 25.12 -15.52 9.06
N PRO A 163 23.98 -15.88 8.43
CA PRO A 163 23.91 -16.26 7.01
C PRO A 163 24.11 -15.07 6.06
N PHE A 164 23.78 -13.86 6.49
CA PHE A 164 23.99 -12.59 5.79
C PHE A 164 24.34 -11.47 6.78
N SER A 165 24.86 -10.35 6.27
CA SER A 165 25.14 -9.17 7.10
C SER A 165 23.86 -8.40 7.40
N GLY A 166 23.63 -8.05 8.66
CA GLY A 166 22.39 -7.40 9.08
C GLY A 166 22.43 -6.90 10.51
N VAL A 167 21.26 -6.75 11.10
CA VAL A 167 21.07 -6.31 12.49
C VAL A 167 20.26 -7.37 13.24
N ILE A 168 20.65 -7.65 14.47
CA ILE A 168 19.90 -8.54 15.36
C ILE A 168 18.58 -7.84 15.75
N ALA A 169 17.47 -8.36 15.26
CA ALA A 169 16.14 -7.81 15.55
C ALA A 169 15.63 -8.18 16.96
N GLY A 170 15.98 -9.38 17.41
CA GLY A 170 15.59 -9.87 18.74
C GLY A 170 16.42 -11.04 19.22
N ARG A 171 16.40 -11.24 20.51
CA ARG A 171 17.01 -12.37 21.22
C ARG A 171 15.93 -13.08 22.02
N PHE A 172 15.85 -14.41 21.91
CA PHE A 172 14.77 -15.22 22.48
C PHE A 172 15.23 -16.08 23.66
N VAL A 173 16.54 -16.17 23.89
CA VAL A 173 17.16 -17.02 24.90
C VAL A 173 18.27 -16.29 25.65
N GLU A 174 18.67 -16.81 26.82
CA GLU A 174 19.75 -16.29 27.63
C GLU A 174 20.94 -17.27 27.70
N ASN A 175 22.14 -16.76 28.13
CA ASN A 175 23.31 -17.60 28.36
C ASN A 175 23.01 -18.67 29.41
N PHE A 176 23.60 -19.85 29.21
CA PHE A 176 23.51 -21.04 30.08
C PHE A 176 22.15 -21.74 30.07
N GLU A 177 21.23 -21.33 29.20
CA GLU A 177 19.96 -22.01 28.96
C GLU A 177 20.16 -23.32 28.17
N ASP A 178 19.41 -24.34 28.45
CA ASP A 178 19.39 -25.59 27.67
C ASP A 178 18.51 -25.42 26.42
N ILE A 179 19.14 -25.59 25.25
CA ILE A 179 18.58 -25.36 23.96
C ILE A 179 18.19 -26.68 23.31
N THR A 180 16.97 -26.74 22.75
CA THR A 180 16.55 -27.85 21.89
C THR A 180 16.84 -27.53 20.43
N ALA A 181 17.08 -28.56 19.61
CA ALA A 181 17.26 -28.39 18.17
C ALA A 181 16.06 -27.65 17.54
N LYS A 182 16.34 -26.73 16.62
CA LYS A 182 15.36 -25.89 15.90
C LYS A 182 14.60 -24.86 16.76
N GLN A 183 14.95 -24.69 18.02
CA GLN A 183 14.46 -23.59 18.86
C GLN A 183 15.04 -22.26 18.35
N ALA A 184 14.17 -21.24 18.16
CA ALA A 184 14.63 -19.91 17.76
C ALA A 184 15.49 -19.26 18.85
N ILE A 185 16.68 -18.81 18.47
CA ILE A 185 17.68 -18.18 19.36
C ILE A 185 17.73 -16.68 19.15
N LEU A 186 17.81 -16.27 17.89
CA LEU A 186 17.99 -14.88 17.44
C LEU A 186 17.16 -14.63 16.20
N SER A 187 16.67 -13.40 16.05
CA SER A 187 16.10 -12.92 14.78
C SER A 187 17.11 -11.97 14.13
N LEU A 188 17.55 -12.28 12.93
CA LEU A 188 18.44 -11.47 12.10
C LEU A 188 17.66 -10.85 10.95
N GLN A 189 17.86 -9.55 10.68
CA GLN A 189 17.22 -8.86 9.58
C GLN A 189 18.17 -7.91 8.86
N ASN A 190 17.93 -7.69 7.56
CA ASN A 190 18.64 -6.68 6.79
C ASN A 190 17.83 -5.36 6.81
N PRO A 191 18.33 -4.29 7.46
CA PRO A 191 17.60 -3.03 7.55
C PRO A 191 17.60 -2.21 6.25
N ASN A 192 18.39 -2.61 5.25
CA ASN A 192 18.54 -1.86 4.00
C ASN A 192 17.53 -2.27 2.91
N THR A 193 17.01 -3.49 3.01
CA THR A 193 16.02 -4.03 2.09
C THR A 193 14.68 -4.12 2.82
N LEU A 194 13.82 -3.14 2.58
CA LEU A 194 12.50 -3.06 3.19
C LEU A 194 11.42 -3.32 2.14
N GLU A 195 10.35 -3.92 2.59
CA GLU A 195 9.13 -4.14 1.82
C GLU A 195 7.91 -3.68 2.63
N VAL A 196 6.84 -3.40 1.93
CA VAL A 196 5.56 -3.02 2.51
C VAL A 196 4.52 -4.04 2.08
N THR A 197 3.91 -4.70 3.05
CA THR A 197 2.79 -5.61 2.81
C THR A 197 1.48 -4.84 3.00
N ILE A 198 0.58 -4.94 2.02
CA ILE A 198 -0.78 -4.43 2.09
C ILE A 198 -1.78 -5.53 1.74
N ASN A 199 -3.01 -5.36 2.21
CA ASN A 199 -4.12 -6.25 1.92
C ASN A 199 -5.18 -5.50 1.12
N ILE A 200 -5.43 -5.93 -0.13
CA ILE A 200 -6.39 -5.31 -1.03
C ILE A 200 -7.68 -6.13 -1.04
N PRO A 201 -8.84 -5.55 -0.66
CA PRO A 201 -10.13 -6.23 -0.72
C PRO A 201 -10.49 -6.67 -2.13
N GLU A 202 -11.16 -7.84 -2.25
CA GLU A 202 -11.57 -8.45 -3.53
C GLU A 202 -12.36 -7.46 -4.42
N ASN A 203 -13.25 -6.65 -3.83
CA ASN A 203 -14.06 -5.68 -4.55
C ASN A 203 -13.28 -4.51 -5.16
N ARG A 204 -11.99 -4.38 -4.85
CA ARG A 204 -11.09 -3.32 -5.37
C ARG A 204 -10.06 -3.84 -6.36
N ILE A 205 -9.72 -5.13 -6.28
CA ILE A 205 -8.59 -5.67 -7.05
C ILE A 205 -8.80 -5.55 -8.56
N VAL A 206 -10.04 -5.77 -9.05
CA VAL A 206 -10.35 -5.68 -10.49
C VAL A 206 -10.17 -4.26 -11.01
N ALA A 207 -10.59 -3.24 -10.26
CA ALA A 207 -10.43 -1.84 -10.65
C ALA A 207 -8.94 -1.43 -10.68
N ILE A 208 -8.15 -1.94 -9.72
CA ILE A 208 -6.71 -1.69 -9.63
C ILE A 208 -5.98 -2.41 -10.78
N GLU A 209 -6.30 -3.68 -11.04
CA GLU A 209 -5.66 -4.45 -12.10
C GLU A 209 -5.91 -3.85 -13.50
N ASN A 210 -7.11 -3.33 -13.76
CA ASN A 210 -7.44 -2.67 -15.03
C ASN A 210 -6.63 -1.38 -15.28
N GLN A 211 -6.05 -0.79 -14.23
CA GLN A 211 -5.25 0.44 -14.30
C GLN A 211 -3.79 0.23 -13.89
N ARG A 212 -3.35 -1.02 -13.76
CA ARG A 212 -2.04 -1.41 -13.19
C ARG A 212 -0.87 -0.64 -13.79
N ASP A 213 -0.83 -0.51 -15.12
CA ASP A 213 0.28 0.15 -15.85
C ASP A 213 0.34 1.67 -15.63
N GLN A 214 -0.72 2.26 -15.06
CA GLN A 214 -0.85 3.69 -14.80
C GLN A 214 -0.71 4.03 -13.32
N ILE A 215 -0.67 3.02 -12.43
CA ILE A 215 -0.63 3.20 -11.00
C ILE A 215 0.80 3.42 -10.52
N GLN A 216 0.99 4.47 -9.75
CA GLN A 216 2.18 4.71 -8.93
C GLN A 216 1.83 4.47 -7.46
N ALA A 217 2.67 3.70 -6.78
CA ALA A 217 2.49 3.37 -5.38
C ALA A 217 3.47 4.17 -4.50
N PHE A 218 2.96 4.70 -3.40
CA PHE A 218 3.75 5.45 -2.44
C PHE A 218 3.37 5.06 -1.01
N ALA A 219 4.37 4.98 -0.13
CA ALA A 219 4.13 4.88 1.30
C ALA A 219 4.25 6.25 1.97
N LYS A 220 3.42 6.51 2.98
CA LYS A 220 3.51 7.62 3.91
C LYS A 220 3.58 7.12 5.34
N THR A 221 4.39 7.77 6.16
CA THR A 221 4.47 7.49 7.59
C THR A 221 3.76 8.58 8.39
N SER A 222 3.22 8.25 9.55
CA SER A 222 2.62 9.26 10.44
C SER A 222 3.62 10.31 10.93
N ASN A 223 4.92 9.96 10.96
CA ASN A 223 5.97 10.86 11.43
C ASN A 223 6.41 11.89 10.38
N GLU A 224 6.25 11.57 9.10
CA GLU A 224 6.61 12.43 7.95
C GLU A 224 5.45 12.40 6.93
N PRO A 225 4.30 13.05 7.22
CA PRO A 225 3.08 12.92 6.43
C PRO A 225 3.21 13.54 5.02
N ASP A 226 4.11 14.50 4.85
CA ASP A 226 4.35 15.16 3.55
C ASP A 226 5.33 14.40 2.66
N LYS A 227 6.09 13.45 3.24
CA LYS A 227 7.08 12.67 2.50
C LYS A 227 6.45 11.41 1.93
N LYS A 228 6.60 11.25 0.62
CA LYS A 228 6.21 10.04 -0.11
C LYS A 228 7.44 9.18 -0.38
N TYR A 229 7.37 7.92 -0.01
CA TYR A 229 8.36 6.90 -0.32
C TYR A 229 7.87 6.06 -1.50
N ALA A 230 8.63 6.02 -2.58
CA ALA A 230 8.25 5.25 -3.76
C ALA A 230 8.21 3.75 -3.45
N LEU A 231 7.19 3.08 -3.96
CA LEU A 231 6.99 1.65 -3.84
C LEU A 231 6.91 1.02 -5.23
N ASP A 232 7.60 -0.09 -5.41
CA ASP A 232 7.57 -0.88 -6.63
C ASP A 232 6.90 -2.24 -6.36
N LEU A 233 5.96 -2.65 -7.21
CA LEU A 233 5.31 -3.94 -7.09
C LEU A 233 6.35 -5.06 -7.19
N ARG A 234 6.41 -5.92 -6.17
CA ARG A 234 7.26 -7.09 -6.15
C ARG A 234 6.48 -8.36 -6.50
N GLU A 235 5.45 -8.65 -5.71
CA GLU A 235 4.61 -9.83 -5.88
C GLU A 235 3.23 -9.60 -5.28
N TYR A 236 2.27 -10.40 -5.67
CA TYR A 236 0.94 -10.43 -5.09
C TYR A 236 0.42 -11.86 -5.04
N SER A 237 -0.40 -12.15 -4.03
CA SER A 237 -1.07 -13.45 -3.94
C SER A 237 -2.11 -13.59 -5.04
N SER A 238 -2.15 -14.74 -5.71
CA SER A 238 -3.21 -15.09 -6.66
C SER A 238 -4.45 -15.71 -5.98
N GLU A 239 -4.35 -15.97 -4.67
CA GLU A 239 -5.44 -16.54 -3.88
C GLU A 239 -5.91 -15.53 -2.83
N VAL A 240 -7.21 -15.49 -2.63
CA VAL A 240 -7.85 -14.67 -1.59
C VAL A 240 -7.64 -15.34 -0.23
N ASP A 241 -7.22 -14.57 0.76
CA ASP A 241 -7.29 -15.03 2.15
C ASP A 241 -8.76 -15.26 2.54
N PRO A 242 -9.16 -16.49 2.92
CA PRO A 242 -10.56 -16.85 3.15
C PRO A 242 -11.15 -16.17 4.39
N VAL A 243 -10.32 -15.68 5.30
CA VAL A 243 -10.77 -15.03 6.54
C VAL A 243 -11.00 -13.54 6.33
N THR A 244 -10.05 -12.87 5.66
CA THR A 244 -10.07 -11.41 5.46
C THR A 244 -10.70 -10.98 4.15
N GLN A 245 -10.89 -11.90 3.18
CA GLN A 245 -11.36 -11.65 1.82
C GLN A 245 -10.50 -10.58 1.10
N THR A 246 -9.18 -10.68 1.29
CA THR A 246 -8.20 -9.75 0.71
C THR A 246 -7.12 -10.50 -0.05
N PHE A 247 -6.52 -9.82 -1.03
CA PHE A 247 -5.29 -10.24 -1.69
C PHE A 247 -4.10 -9.58 -1.00
N GLU A 248 -3.10 -10.36 -0.63
CA GLU A 248 -1.85 -9.83 -0.12
C GLU A 248 -1.00 -9.33 -1.29
N VAL A 249 -0.50 -8.09 -1.15
CA VAL A 249 0.39 -7.45 -2.12
C VAL A 249 1.64 -6.98 -1.40
N ILE A 250 2.80 -7.35 -1.92
CA ILE A 250 4.11 -7.00 -1.39
C ILE A 250 4.79 -6.02 -2.35
N LEU A 251 5.20 -4.89 -1.80
CA LEU A 251 5.80 -3.78 -2.52
C LEU A 251 7.22 -3.54 -1.98
N ASN A 252 8.22 -3.45 -2.86
CA ASN A 252 9.56 -3.04 -2.47
C ASN A 252 9.58 -1.56 -2.11
N LEU A 253 10.18 -1.24 -0.99
CA LEU A 253 10.36 0.14 -0.53
C LEU A 253 11.72 0.65 -0.96
N THR A 254 11.73 1.67 -1.83
CA THR A 254 12.95 2.41 -2.17
C THR A 254 13.21 3.47 -1.11
N LYS A 255 14.31 3.32 -0.35
CA LYS A 255 14.71 4.28 0.68
C LYS A 255 16.14 4.77 0.49
N ASN A 256 16.43 5.99 0.99
CA ASN A 256 17.76 6.54 1.11
C ASN A 256 18.31 6.30 2.53
N GLU A 257 19.65 6.41 2.73
CA GLU A 257 20.28 6.23 4.04
C GLU A 257 19.75 7.18 5.14
N THR A 258 19.25 8.35 4.75
CA THR A 258 18.69 9.35 5.67
C THR A 258 17.26 9.12 6.06
N ASP A 259 16.58 8.15 5.46
CA ASP A 259 15.17 7.88 5.69
C ASP A 259 14.95 7.20 7.03
N LYS A 260 14.00 7.75 7.81
CA LYS A 260 13.64 7.25 9.16
C LYS A 260 12.49 6.25 9.10
N ILE A 261 12.58 5.28 8.20
CA ILE A 261 11.62 4.19 8.07
C ILE A 261 12.27 2.87 8.47
N PHE A 262 11.63 2.11 9.34
CA PHE A 262 12.17 0.89 9.93
C PHE A 262 11.17 -0.26 9.80
N ALA A 263 11.68 -1.48 9.75
CA ALA A 263 10.85 -2.67 9.82
C ALA A 263 9.98 -2.67 11.11
N GLY A 264 8.73 -3.08 10.98
CA GLY A 264 7.73 -3.05 12.05
C GLY A 264 6.83 -1.81 12.06
N MET A 265 7.19 -0.73 11.34
CA MET A 265 6.36 0.46 11.24
C MET A 265 5.10 0.20 10.43
N SER A 266 4.00 0.86 10.82
CA SER A 266 2.79 0.98 10.01
C SER A 266 2.90 2.19 9.08
N VAL A 267 2.45 2.02 7.86
CA VAL A 267 2.43 3.06 6.81
C VAL A 267 1.07 3.11 6.14
N GLU A 268 0.77 4.24 5.54
CA GLU A 268 -0.36 4.41 4.64
C GLU A 268 0.15 4.28 3.21
N VAL A 269 -0.35 3.28 2.47
CA VAL A 269 0.01 3.08 1.07
C VAL A 269 -1.03 3.74 0.19
N LEU A 270 -0.56 4.66 -0.65
CA LEU A 270 -1.34 5.40 -1.62
C LEU A 270 -1.07 4.81 -3.01
N LEU A 271 -2.12 4.36 -3.68
CA LEU A 271 -2.08 4.02 -5.09
C LEU A 271 -2.71 5.18 -5.86
N GLU A 272 -1.91 5.88 -6.65
CA GLU A 272 -2.31 7.05 -7.44
C GLU A 272 -2.14 6.72 -8.92
N THR A 273 -3.12 7.07 -9.75
CA THR A 273 -2.98 6.97 -11.21
C THR A 273 -2.23 8.18 -11.75
N ASP A 274 -1.23 7.94 -12.61
CA ASP A 274 -0.51 9.00 -13.32
C ASP A 274 -1.37 9.49 -14.50
N ASP A 275 -2.09 10.57 -14.25
CA ASP A 275 -3.13 11.12 -15.14
C ASP A 275 -2.56 11.89 -16.35
N LYS A 276 -1.27 11.69 -16.70
CA LYS A 276 -0.62 12.44 -17.81
C LYS A 276 -1.15 12.07 -19.20
N THR A 277 -1.89 10.97 -19.32
CA THR A 277 -2.39 10.48 -20.61
C THR A 277 -3.93 10.45 -20.72
N ALA A 278 -4.66 10.65 -19.63
CA ALA A 278 -6.10 10.65 -19.66
C ALA A 278 -6.65 11.98 -20.21
N GLN A 279 -7.44 11.92 -21.27
CA GLN A 279 -8.27 13.04 -21.73
C GLN A 279 -9.47 13.26 -20.79
N SER A 280 -9.47 12.65 -19.59
CA SER A 280 -10.53 12.75 -18.58
C SER A 280 -10.11 13.66 -17.43
N TYR A 281 -11.09 14.31 -16.81
CA TYR A 281 -10.90 15.19 -15.68
C TYR A 281 -11.77 14.72 -14.51
N TRP A 282 -11.16 14.64 -13.32
CA TRP A 282 -11.89 14.34 -12.10
C TRP A 282 -12.36 15.65 -11.48
N ILE A 283 -13.67 15.77 -11.25
CA ILE A 283 -14.28 16.97 -10.64
C ILE A 283 -15.13 16.54 -9.44
N PRO A 284 -15.30 17.41 -8.42
CA PRO A 284 -16.19 17.11 -7.30
C PRO A 284 -17.61 16.83 -7.76
N GLU A 285 -18.29 15.85 -7.15
CA GLU A 285 -19.68 15.54 -7.42
C GLU A 285 -20.58 16.78 -7.31
N SER A 286 -20.29 17.68 -6.38
CA SER A 286 -21.01 18.94 -6.17
C SER A 286 -20.95 19.91 -7.35
N ALA A 287 -20.01 19.73 -8.29
CA ALA A 287 -19.91 20.54 -9.52
C ALA A 287 -20.85 20.05 -10.64
N VAL A 288 -21.35 18.82 -10.53
CA VAL A 288 -22.15 18.18 -11.57
C VAL A 288 -23.64 18.31 -11.23
N ILE A 289 -24.38 18.84 -12.17
CA ILE A 289 -25.86 18.83 -12.16
C ILE A 289 -26.25 17.54 -12.88
N ALA A 290 -26.49 16.48 -12.10
CA ALA A 290 -26.85 15.18 -12.64
C ALA A 290 -28.25 15.23 -13.28
N ASN A 291 -28.35 14.68 -14.48
CA ASN A 291 -29.64 14.25 -15.00
C ASN A 291 -29.90 12.84 -14.42
N ILE A 292 -30.89 12.73 -13.52
CA ILE A 292 -31.22 11.50 -12.79
C ILE A 292 -31.57 10.34 -13.76
N ASP A 293 -32.08 10.69 -14.93
CA ASP A 293 -32.55 9.73 -15.95
C ASP A 293 -31.44 9.32 -16.92
N ASN A 294 -30.37 10.11 -17.05
CA ASN A 294 -29.27 9.81 -17.96
C ASN A 294 -27.95 10.49 -17.49
N LEU A 295 -27.05 9.72 -16.83
CA LEU A 295 -25.74 10.20 -16.37
C LEU A 295 -24.85 10.70 -17.52
N GLN A 296 -25.08 10.25 -18.75
CA GLN A 296 -24.36 10.70 -19.93
C GLN A 296 -24.73 12.13 -20.39
N GLU A 297 -25.80 12.72 -19.85
CA GLU A 297 -26.24 14.09 -20.14
C GLU A 297 -26.08 14.99 -18.89
N SER A 298 -25.09 14.75 -18.08
CA SER A 298 -24.78 15.61 -16.94
C SER A 298 -24.33 16.99 -17.39
N LYS A 299 -24.61 18.04 -16.60
CA LYS A 299 -24.25 19.42 -16.91
C LYS A 299 -23.32 19.99 -15.85
N VAL A 300 -22.44 20.87 -16.25
CA VAL A 300 -21.59 21.67 -15.36
C VAL A 300 -21.73 23.15 -15.72
N TRP A 301 -21.49 24.02 -14.75
CA TRP A 301 -21.40 25.45 -15.01
C TRP A 301 -19.92 25.81 -15.25
N VAL A 302 -19.60 26.21 -16.48
CA VAL A 302 -18.29 26.76 -16.86
C VAL A 302 -18.34 28.28 -16.69
N LEU A 303 -17.29 28.84 -16.08
CA LEU A 303 -17.17 30.25 -15.82
C LEU A 303 -16.24 30.89 -16.83
N THR A 304 -16.75 31.90 -17.56
CA THR A 304 -15.95 32.77 -18.45
C THR A 304 -15.77 34.13 -17.80
N GLN A 305 -14.55 34.61 -17.70
CA GLN A 305 -14.25 35.89 -17.11
C GLN A 305 -14.76 37.04 -18.02
N ILE A 306 -15.57 37.95 -17.45
CA ILE A 306 -16.05 39.14 -18.13
C ILE A 306 -15.23 40.35 -17.74
N ASP A 307 -14.90 40.47 -16.44
CA ASP A 307 -14.14 41.57 -15.86
C ASP A 307 -13.31 41.06 -14.68
N ASN A 308 -12.45 41.89 -14.09
CA ASN A 308 -11.53 41.48 -13.01
C ASN A 308 -12.20 40.74 -11.84
N GLU A 309 -13.46 41.04 -11.54
CA GLU A 309 -14.22 40.41 -10.44
C GLU A 309 -15.46 39.65 -10.88
N LEU A 310 -15.87 39.74 -12.14
CA LEU A 310 -17.13 39.19 -12.65
C LEU A 310 -16.89 38.07 -13.64
N TRP A 311 -17.64 37.01 -13.45
CA TRP A 311 -17.66 35.82 -14.29
C TRP A 311 -19.07 35.54 -14.77
N GLN A 312 -19.20 35.03 -15.97
CA GLN A 312 -20.48 34.57 -16.54
C GLN A 312 -20.55 33.05 -16.50
N ALA A 313 -21.62 32.52 -15.96
CA ALA A 313 -21.89 31.10 -15.92
C ALA A 313 -22.59 30.64 -17.23
N GLN A 314 -22.04 29.62 -17.85
CA GLN A 314 -22.57 28.95 -19.03
C GLN A 314 -22.73 27.47 -18.74
N SER A 315 -23.91 26.92 -19.00
CA SER A 315 -24.12 25.49 -18.82
C SER A 315 -23.50 24.72 -19.97
N ARG A 316 -22.77 23.63 -19.64
CA ARG A 316 -22.19 22.76 -20.64
C ARG A 316 -22.52 21.31 -20.33
N VAL A 317 -22.95 20.57 -21.35
CA VAL A 317 -23.15 19.12 -21.25
C VAL A 317 -21.79 18.45 -21.22
N VAL A 318 -21.62 17.51 -20.30
CA VAL A 318 -20.42 16.72 -20.10
C VAL A 318 -20.78 15.25 -20.03
N GLU A 319 -19.90 14.41 -20.50
CA GLU A 319 -20.05 12.96 -20.40
C GLU A 319 -19.33 12.44 -19.16
N ALA A 320 -20.09 11.92 -18.20
CA ALA A 320 -19.59 11.35 -16.96
C ALA A 320 -19.55 9.82 -17.06
N LYS A 321 -18.44 9.19 -16.62
CA LYS A 321 -18.24 7.74 -16.73
C LYS A 321 -18.37 7.03 -15.38
N GLU A 322 -17.70 7.50 -14.37
CA GLU A 322 -17.59 6.81 -13.09
C GLU A 322 -17.76 7.77 -11.91
N LEU A 323 -18.48 7.32 -10.89
CA LEU A 323 -18.66 8.01 -9.63
C LEU A 323 -17.74 7.39 -8.58
N SER A 324 -16.75 8.12 -8.11
CA SER A 324 -16.02 7.80 -6.88
C SER A 324 -16.67 8.53 -5.71
N LYS A 325 -16.42 8.13 -4.47
CA LYS A 325 -17.14 8.63 -3.27
C LYS A 325 -17.34 10.15 -3.17
N GLU A 326 -16.49 10.95 -3.80
CA GLU A 326 -16.53 12.42 -3.72
C GLU A 326 -16.30 13.09 -5.09
N ASN A 327 -15.90 12.33 -6.12
CA ASN A 327 -15.51 12.87 -7.43
C ASN A 327 -16.12 12.07 -8.57
N ILE A 328 -16.35 12.74 -9.69
CA ILE A 328 -16.87 12.17 -10.93
C ILE A 328 -15.83 12.31 -12.03
N GLU A 329 -15.58 11.23 -12.77
CA GLU A 329 -14.75 11.24 -13.98
C GLU A 329 -15.52 11.81 -15.16
N ILE A 330 -15.03 12.90 -15.73
CA ILE A 330 -15.57 13.52 -16.95
C ILE A 330 -14.66 13.15 -18.11
N ILE A 331 -15.18 12.39 -19.07
CA ILE A 331 -14.41 11.90 -20.23
C ILE A 331 -14.52 12.84 -21.43
N SER A 332 -15.52 13.72 -21.49
CA SER A 332 -15.63 14.71 -22.56
C SER A 332 -16.43 15.93 -22.11
N GLY A 333 -16.22 17.06 -22.81
CA GLY A 333 -16.97 18.30 -22.57
C GLY A 333 -16.23 19.36 -21.74
N LEU A 334 -15.06 19.05 -21.14
CA LEU A 334 -14.21 20.00 -20.41
C LEU A 334 -12.81 20.08 -21.02
N ASN A 335 -12.17 21.24 -20.85
CA ASN A 335 -10.79 21.45 -21.22
C ASN A 335 -9.94 21.83 -20.00
N LYS A 336 -8.65 21.47 -20.03
CA LYS A 336 -7.72 21.86 -18.98
C LYS A 336 -7.61 23.37 -18.85
N GLY A 337 -7.68 23.87 -17.63
CA GLY A 337 -7.61 25.30 -17.33
C GLY A 337 -8.96 26.02 -17.31
N GLU A 338 -10.05 25.36 -17.70
CA GLU A 338 -11.38 25.93 -17.55
C GLU A 338 -11.78 26.00 -16.08
N ARG A 339 -12.57 27.02 -15.72
CA ARG A 339 -13.05 27.20 -14.35
C ARG A 339 -14.51 26.74 -14.27
N ILE A 340 -14.80 25.86 -13.29
CA ILE A 340 -16.15 25.32 -13.08
C ILE A 340 -16.65 25.64 -11.67
N VAL A 341 -17.99 25.74 -11.53
CA VAL A 341 -18.64 25.98 -10.23
C VAL A 341 -18.73 24.68 -9.45
N THR A 342 -18.30 24.70 -8.18
CA THR A 342 -18.40 23.54 -7.25
C THR A 342 -19.44 23.73 -6.14
N ALA A 343 -19.84 24.97 -5.83
CA ALA A 343 -20.94 25.20 -4.90
C ALA A 343 -21.79 26.39 -5.37
N GLY A 344 -23.11 26.28 -5.22
CA GLY A 344 -24.08 27.23 -5.72
C GLY A 344 -24.65 26.92 -7.12
N ALA A 345 -24.23 25.82 -7.73
CA ALA A 345 -24.62 25.40 -9.08
C ALA A 345 -26.15 25.33 -9.30
N ASN A 346 -26.89 24.85 -8.30
CA ASN A 346 -28.36 24.67 -8.39
C ASN A 346 -29.18 25.98 -8.45
N TYR A 347 -28.54 27.12 -8.20
CA TYR A 347 -29.20 28.42 -8.19
C TYR A 347 -28.84 29.29 -9.40
N LEU A 348 -28.05 28.75 -10.32
CA LEU A 348 -27.58 29.47 -11.50
C LEU A 348 -28.48 29.18 -12.70
N HIS A 349 -28.60 30.24 -13.54
CA HIS A 349 -29.24 30.17 -14.85
C HIS A 349 -28.22 30.53 -15.92
N GLU A 350 -28.57 30.21 -17.17
CA GLU A 350 -27.73 30.51 -18.32
C GLU A 350 -27.45 32.02 -18.42
N GLY A 351 -26.18 32.39 -18.45
CA GLY A 351 -25.76 33.78 -18.56
C GLY A 351 -25.67 34.55 -17.26
N ASP A 352 -25.98 33.95 -16.10
CA ASP A 352 -25.88 34.62 -14.79
C ASP A 352 -24.47 35.14 -14.52
N LYS A 353 -24.40 36.38 -13.98
CA LYS A 353 -23.14 36.97 -13.52
C LYS A 353 -22.89 36.58 -12.08
N VAL A 354 -21.67 36.07 -11.81
CA VAL A 354 -21.25 35.58 -10.50
C VAL A 354 -19.93 36.20 -10.09
N LYS A 355 -19.67 36.27 -8.78
CA LYS A 355 -18.34 36.53 -8.20
C LYS A 355 -17.76 35.26 -7.61
N LEU A 356 -16.44 35.13 -7.70
CA LEU A 356 -15.77 34.03 -7.02
C LEU A 356 -15.80 34.25 -5.51
N TYR A 357 -16.19 33.23 -4.79
CA TYR A 357 -16.08 33.24 -3.33
C TYR A 357 -14.60 33.07 -2.94
N VAL A 358 -14.01 34.15 -2.45
CA VAL A 358 -12.69 34.13 -1.82
C VAL A 358 -12.94 33.86 -0.34
N GLY A 359 -13.06 32.58 0.03
CA GLY A 359 -13.18 32.21 1.44
C GLY A 359 -11.77 32.17 2.06
N ASP A 360 -11.65 32.62 3.29
CA ASP A 360 -10.45 32.43 4.09
C ASP A 360 -10.15 30.93 4.17
N THR A 361 -8.94 30.55 3.81
CA THR A 361 -8.35 29.24 4.11
C THR A 361 -8.34 29.08 5.63
N LEU A 362 -9.19 28.18 6.14
CA LEU A 362 -9.09 27.65 7.49
C LEU A 362 -7.94 26.66 7.58
#